data_61ffb37f012dbeb956c6c6d99a21c7ef
#
_entry.id   61ffb37f012dbeb956c6c6d99a21c7ef
#
_cell.length_a   1.000
_cell.length_b   1.000
_cell.length_c   1.000
_cell.angle_alpha   90.00
_cell.angle_beta   90.00
_cell.angle_gamma   90.00
#
_symmetry.space_group_name_H-M   'P 1'
#
loop_
_entity.id
_entity.type
_entity.pdbx_description
1 polymer ?
#
loop_
_entity_poly.entity_id
_entity_poly.type
_entity_poly.pdbx_seq_one_letter_code
_entity_poly.pdbx_strand_id
1 'polypeptide(L)'
;HLLSRRQRQMCIRDSFCIKLTRGSKEGCRRCEKCDAEGQGVYHCHAGLVDFGIPLKLSDGTVLGSVIGGQVLPEHPDEEKFRGVARELGINEDEYIEALGKVTVKTEAEINAAANLLGAVLNNFINSEYNSKYNGQLITKLTGGVKSCEEYVRDIKENTKQLDGIQRKQNILALNASIEAARAGEAGKGFS
;
A
#
# COMPACT_ATOMS: atom_id res chain seq x y z
N HIS A 1 -19.08 -5.49 -10.70
CA HIS A 1 -18.37 -4.82 -11.80
C HIS A 1 -18.56 -5.61 -13.08
N LEU A 2 -19.57 -5.24 -13.83
CA LEU A 2 -19.85 -5.76 -15.15
C LEU A 2 -19.07 -4.92 -16.18
N LEU A 3 -17.81 -5.27 -16.42
CA LEU A 3 -17.20 -4.94 -17.70
C LEU A 3 -18.00 -5.70 -18.76
N SER A 4 -18.61 -4.97 -19.71
CA SER A 4 -19.44 -5.56 -20.73
C SER A 4 -18.68 -6.64 -21.49
N ARG A 5 -19.35 -7.73 -21.89
CA ARG A 5 -18.74 -8.81 -22.72
C ARG A 5 -17.99 -8.27 -23.94
N ARG A 6 -18.38 -7.12 -24.48
CA ARG A 6 -17.70 -6.47 -25.62
C ARG A 6 -16.28 -5.97 -25.31
N GLN A 7 -16.02 -5.49 -24.09
CA GLN A 7 -14.66 -5.05 -23.70
C GLN A 7 -13.70 -6.22 -23.48
N ARG A 8 -14.22 -7.43 -23.15
CA ARG A 8 -13.37 -8.64 -23.04
C ARG A 8 -12.91 -9.19 -24.39
N GLN A 9 -13.63 -8.91 -25.48
CA GLN A 9 -13.31 -9.41 -26.83
C GLN A 9 -12.27 -8.56 -27.57
N MET A 10 -11.87 -7.41 -27.04
CA MET A 10 -10.89 -6.50 -27.67
C MET A 10 -9.47 -6.65 -27.12
N CYS A 11 -9.21 -7.57 -26.21
CA CYS A 11 -7.88 -7.77 -25.68
C CYS A 11 -7.15 -8.82 -26.54
N ILE A 12 -6.08 -8.41 -27.21
CA ILE A 12 -5.12 -9.27 -27.94
C ILE A 12 -4.69 -10.45 -27.07
N ARG A 13 -4.59 -10.22 -25.76
CA ARG A 13 -4.35 -11.21 -24.72
C ARG A 13 -5.35 -12.37 -24.75
N ASP A 14 -6.62 -12.14 -25.13
CA ASP A 14 -7.64 -13.19 -25.08
C ASP A 14 -7.47 -14.23 -26.19
N SER A 15 -6.98 -13.85 -27.39
CA SER A 15 -6.79 -14.78 -28.50
C SER A 15 -5.43 -15.48 -28.46
N PHE A 16 -4.33 -14.74 -28.52
CA PHE A 16 -2.98 -15.30 -28.59
C PHE A 16 -2.51 -15.88 -27.25
N CYS A 17 -2.56 -15.09 -26.19
CA CYS A 17 -2.01 -15.52 -24.90
C CYS A 17 -2.94 -16.47 -24.16
N ILE A 18 -4.22 -16.09 -23.91
CA ILE A 18 -5.10 -16.88 -23.04
C ILE A 18 -5.67 -18.09 -23.77
N LYS A 19 -6.23 -17.89 -24.98
CA LYS A 19 -6.92 -18.97 -25.66
C LYS A 19 -5.94 -20.01 -26.22
N LEU A 20 -4.85 -19.55 -26.84
CA LEU A 20 -3.89 -20.44 -27.50
C LEU A 20 -2.72 -20.81 -26.59
N THR A 21 -1.85 -19.86 -26.25
CA THR A 21 -0.62 -20.17 -25.52
C THR A 21 -0.90 -20.78 -24.14
N ARG A 22 -1.72 -20.15 -23.32
CA ARG A 22 -2.13 -20.66 -21.99
C ARG A 22 -3.21 -21.75 -22.07
N GLY A 23 -3.81 -21.96 -23.23
CA GLY A 23 -4.73 -23.06 -23.49
C GLY A 23 -4.06 -24.42 -23.42
N SER A 24 -2.75 -24.51 -23.72
CA SER A 24 -1.95 -25.70 -23.49
C SER A 24 -1.39 -25.74 -22.07
N LYS A 25 -1.31 -26.94 -21.48
CA LYS A 25 -0.78 -27.14 -20.11
C LYS A 25 0.65 -26.64 -19.97
N GLU A 26 1.49 -26.93 -20.97
CA GLU A 26 2.89 -26.53 -20.97
C GLU A 26 3.04 -25.02 -21.20
N GLY A 27 2.25 -24.44 -22.08
CA GLY A 27 2.24 -23.00 -22.31
C GLY A 27 1.82 -22.23 -21.06
N CYS A 28 0.78 -22.68 -20.35
CA CYS A 28 0.37 -22.10 -19.09
C CYS A 28 1.52 -22.09 -18.06
N ARG A 29 2.17 -23.24 -17.86
CA ARG A 29 3.30 -23.37 -16.94
C ARG A 29 4.47 -22.45 -17.30
N ARG A 30 4.80 -22.34 -18.58
CA ARG A 30 5.87 -21.44 -19.07
C ARG A 30 5.49 -19.97 -18.86
N CYS A 31 4.23 -19.59 -19.12
CA CYS A 31 3.74 -18.23 -18.85
C CYS A 31 3.83 -17.87 -17.37
N GLU A 32 3.34 -18.74 -16.47
CA GLU A 32 3.40 -18.52 -15.03
C GLU A 32 4.85 -18.32 -14.55
N LYS A 33 5.78 -19.10 -15.08
CA LYS A 33 7.20 -18.93 -14.77
C LYS A 33 7.73 -17.57 -15.24
N CYS A 34 7.44 -17.17 -16.48
CA CYS A 34 7.85 -15.86 -17.00
C CYS A 34 7.25 -14.72 -16.19
N ASP A 35 5.97 -14.82 -15.79
CA ASP A 35 5.27 -13.82 -14.97
C ASP A 35 5.88 -13.69 -13.56
N ALA A 36 6.34 -14.81 -13.00
CA ALA A 36 6.95 -14.83 -11.65
C ALA A 36 8.40 -14.28 -11.65
N GLU A 37 9.16 -14.55 -12.71
CA GLU A 37 10.57 -14.18 -12.82
C GLU A 37 10.77 -12.82 -13.50
N GLY A 38 9.79 -12.32 -14.26
CA GLY A 38 9.88 -11.12 -15.08
C GLY A 38 10.02 -9.84 -14.27
N GLN A 39 11.10 -9.10 -14.49
CA GLN A 39 11.37 -7.80 -13.90
C GLN A 39 11.81 -6.81 -14.96
N GLY A 40 11.30 -5.58 -14.90
CA GLY A 40 11.54 -4.61 -15.95
C GLY A 40 10.91 -5.06 -17.26
N VAL A 41 11.51 -4.70 -18.38
CA VAL A 41 11.09 -5.18 -19.72
C VAL A 41 11.79 -6.49 -20.03
N TYR A 42 11.04 -7.52 -20.42
CA TYR A 42 11.55 -8.86 -20.69
C TYR A 42 10.81 -9.55 -21.84
N HIS A 43 11.45 -10.56 -22.44
CA HIS A 43 10.82 -11.41 -23.44
C HIS A 43 10.18 -12.63 -22.78
N CYS A 44 8.90 -12.87 -23.06
CA CYS A 44 8.24 -14.08 -22.59
C CYS A 44 8.63 -15.29 -23.44
N HIS A 45 8.32 -16.50 -22.94
CA HIS A 45 8.66 -17.75 -23.65
C HIS A 45 8.02 -17.88 -25.04
N ALA A 46 6.91 -17.18 -25.29
CA ALA A 46 6.24 -17.18 -26.59
C ALA A 46 6.79 -16.12 -27.54
N GLY A 47 7.81 -15.36 -27.15
CA GLY A 47 8.48 -14.37 -28.01
C GLY A 47 7.87 -12.97 -28.00
N LEU A 48 6.88 -12.71 -27.15
CA LEU A 48 6.34 -11.37 -26.91
C LEU A 48 7.20 -10.62 -25.89
N VAL A 49 7.09 -9.30 -25.90
CA VAL A 49 7.71 -8.43 -24.90
C VAL A 49 6.68 -8.06 -23.86
N ASP A 50 7.03 -8.29 -22.63
CA ASP A 50 6.28 -7.93 -21.42
C ASP A 50 7.11 -7.03 -20.53
N PHE A 51 6.46 -6.41 -19.55
CA PHE A 51 7.13 -5.70 -18.46
C PHE A 51 6.53 -6.06 -17.11
N GLY A 52 7.38 -6.21 -16.11
CA GLY A 52 7.02 -6.42 -14.71
C GLY A 52 7.44 -5.22 -13.87
N ILE A 53 6.47 -4.51 -13.30
CA ILE A 53 6.69 -3.31 -12.49
C ILE A 53 6.45 -3.66 -11.03
N PRO A 54 7.49 -3.62 -10.16
CA PRO A 54 7.29 -3.83 -8.74
C PRO A 54 6.52 -2.66 -8.12
N LEU A 55 5.51 -2.98 -7.33
CA LEU A 55 4.76 -2.03 -6.53
C LEU A 55 5.41 -1.91 -5.16
N LYS A 56 6.03 -0.77 -4.89
CA LYS A 56 6.82 -0.53 -3.68
C LYS A 56 6.26 0.63 -2.87
N LEU A 57 6.16 0.43 -1.57
CA LEU A 57 5.90 1.51 -0.63
C LEU A 57 7.16 2.34 -0.37
N SER A 58 6.97 3.53 0.18
CA SER A 58 8.07 4.47 0.49
C SER A 58 9.06 3.92 1.51
N ASP A 59 8.65 2.95 2.32
CA ASP A 59 9.50 2.25 3.29
C ASP A 59 10.30 1.07 2.67
N GLY A 60 10.15 0.84 1.35
CA GLY A 60 10.80 -0.25 0.63
C GLY A 60 10.01 -1.56 0.58
N THR A 61 8.86 -1.64 1.26
CA THR A 61 8.00 -2.83 1.24
C THR A 61 7.48 -3.09 -0.17
N VAL A 62 7.66 -4.31 -0.68
CA VAL A 62 7.14 -4.75 -1.97
C VAL A 62 5.77 -5.38 -1.77
N LEU A 63 4.74 -4.80 -2.37
CA LEU A 63 3.36 -5.30 -2.30
C LEU A 63 3.05 -6.38 -3.34
N GLY A 64 3.80 -6.38 -4.44
CA GLY A 64 3.60 -7.26 -5.57
C GLY A 64 4.16 -6.65 -6.85
N SER A 65 3.68 -7.09 -8.00
CA SER A 65 4.07 -6.53 -9.29
C SER A 65 2.86 -6.41 -10.23
N VAL A 66 2.93 -5.44 -11.11
CA VAL A 66 2.00 -5.31 -12.24
C VAL A 66 2.73 -5.77 -13.50
N ILE A 67 2.08 -6.67 -14.22
CA ILE A 67 2.59 -7.22 -15.49
C ILE A 67 1.74 -6.64 -16.62
N GLY A 68 2.40 -6.20 -17.68
CA GLY A 68 1.77 -5.68 -18.87
C GLY A 68 2.67 -5.85 -20.07
N GLY A 69 2.22 -5.39 -21.23
CA GLY A 69 2.92 -5.55 -22.49
C GLY A 69 2.16 -6.45 -23.44
N GLN A 70 2.64 -7.66 -23.69
CA GLN A 70 2.15 -8.62 -24.67
C GLN A 70 2.14 -8.01 -26.08
N VAL A 71 3.25 -7.41 -26.45
CA VAL A 71 3.46 -6.77 -27.76
C VAL A 71 4.66 -7.37 -28.46
N LEU A 72 4.77 -7.12 -29.76
CA LEU A 72 5.93 -7.51 -30.55
C LEU A 72 6.89 -6.30 -30.65
N PRO A 73 8.20 -6.49 -30.44
CA PRO A 73 9.18 -5.42 -30.60
C PRO A 73 9.42 -5.04 -32.05
N GLU A 74 9.17 -5.98 -32.95
CA GLU A 74 9.33 -5.87 -34.41
C GLU A 74 8.34 -6.82 -35.13
N HIS A 75 8.33 -6.80 -36.43
CA HIS A 75 7.56 -7.77 -37.22
C HIS A 75 8.00 -9.20 -36.91
N PRO A 76 7.05 -10.10 -36.58
CA PRO A 76 7.39 -11.45 -36.17
C PRO A 76 7.99 -12.30 -37.29
N ASP A 77 8.99 -13.11 -36.96
CA ASP A 77 9.44 -14.22 -37.77
C ASP A 77 8.42 -15.38 -37.60
N GLU A 78 7.55 -15.55 -38.60
CA GLU A 78 6.48 -16.55 -38.55
C GLU A 78 7.00 -17.97 -38.33
N GLU A 79 8.15 -18.36 -38.91
CA GLU A 79 8.66 -19.72 -38.75
C GLU A 79 9.08 -20.00 -37.29
N LYS A 80 9.65 -19.01 -36.61
CA LYS A 80 9.97 -19.11 -35.21
C LYS A 80 8.70 -19.32 -34.35
N PHE A 81 7.63 -18.59 -34.65
CA PHE A 81 6.36 -18.74 -33.93
C PHE A 81 5.63 -20.03 -34.28
N ARG A 82 5.74 -20.54 -35.51
CA ARG A 82 5.28 -21.90 -35.89
C ARG A 82 6.02 -22.97 -35.09
N GLY A 83 7.31 -22.79 -34.84
CA GLY A 83 8.10 -23.65 -33.97
C GLY A 83 7.53 -23.69 -32.54
N VAL A 84 7.19 -22.53 -31.96
CA VAL A 84 6.58 -22.45 -30.64
C VAL A 84 5.21 -23.15 -30.62
N ALA A 85 4.38 -22.97 -31.65
CA ALA A 85 3.08 -23.63 -31.77
C ALA A 85 3.24 -25.16 -31.76
N ARG A 86 4.20 -25.71 -32.57
CA ARG A 86 4.52 -27.13 -32.59
C ARG A 86 4.95 -27.69 -31.25
N GLU A 87 5.81 -26.95 -30.52
CA GLU A 87 6.24 -27.34 -29.17
C GLU A 87 5.10 -27.39 -28.17
N LEU A 88 4.13 -26.49 -28.31
CA LEU A 88 2.98 -26.39 -27.40
C LEU A 88 1.79 -27.26 -27.82
N GLY A 89 1.88 -27.92 -28.99
CA GLY A 89 0.80 -28.74 -29.58
C GLY A 89 -0.41 -27.91 -30.01
N ILE A 90 -0.17 -26.69 -30.47
CA ILE A 90 -1.20 -25.73 -30.93
C ILE A 90 -1.23 -25.78 -32.47
N ASN A 91 -2.41 -25.54 -33.07
CA ASN A 91 -2.55 -25.41 -34.53
C ASN A 91 -1.74 -24.19 -35.00
N GLU A 92 -0.79 -24.43 -35.91
CA GLU A 92 0.16 -23.41 -36.40
C GLU A 92 -0.55 -22.26 -37.09
N ASP A 93 -1.54 -22.55 -37.97
CA ASP A 93 -2.22 -21.51 -38.75
C ASP A 93 -3.10 -20.62 -37.84
N GLU A 94 -3.82 -21.21 -36.86
CA GLU A 94 -4.58 -20.46 -35.89
C GLU A 94 -3.66 -19.58 -34.99
N TYR A 95 -2.46 -20.10 -34.67
CA TYR A 95 -1.48 -19.38 -33.86
C TYR A 95 -0.91 -18.17 -34.60
N ILE A 96 -0.57 -18.32 -35.92
CA ILE A 96 -0.09 -17.23 -36.75
C ILE A 96 -1.18 -16.21 -37.04
N GLU A 97 -2.43 -16.64 -37.28
CA GLU A 97 -3.55 -15.71 -37.44
C GLU A 97 -3.74 -14.85 -36.17
N ALA A 98 -3.65 -15.45 -34.98
CA ALA A 98 -3.73 -14.73 -33.72
C ALA A 98 -2.54 -13.81 -33.49
N LEU A 99 -1.32 -14.23 -33.90
CA LEU A 99 -0.08 -13.44 -33.85
C LEU A 99 -0.21 -12.17 -34.70
N GLY A 100 -0.81 -12.26 -35.89
CA GLY A 100 -1.03 -11.11 -36.79
C GLY A 100 -1.91 -10.01 -36.17
N LYS A 101 -2.62 -10.29 -35.08
CA LYS A 101 -3.43 -9.32 -34.32
C LYS A 101 -2.66 -8.67 -33.20
N VAL A 102 -1.44 -9.15 -32.90
CA VAL A 102 -0.60 -8.58 -31.84
C VAL A 102 0.03 -7.27 -32.32
N THR A 103 -0.06 -6.25 -31.48
CA THR A 103 0.46 -4.92 -31.82
C THR A 103 1.98 -4.92 -31.80
N VAL A 104 2.59 -4.30 -32.82
CA VAL A 104 4.03 -4.05 -32.85
C VAL A 104 4.32 -2.71 -32.18
N LYS A 105 5.26 -2.69 -31.23
CA LYS A 105 5.72 -1.52 -30.51
C LYS A 105 7.23 -1.54 -30.38
N THR A 106 7.86 -0.40 -30.64
CA THR A 106 9.31 -0.28 -30.47
C THR A 106 9.72 -0.47 -29.01
N GLU A 107 10.94 -0.93 -28.80
CA GLU A 107 11.49 -1.09 -27.44
C GLU A 107 11.46 0.21 -26.64
N ALA A 108 11.69 1.35 -27.30
CA ALA A 108 11.59 2.67 -26.69
C ALA A 108 10.17 2.98 -26.18
N GLU A 109 9.12 2.66 -26.96
CA GLU A 109 7.72 2.84 -26.54
C GLU A 109 7.36 1.92 -25.38
N ILE A 110 7.85 0.68 -25.38
CA ILE A 110 7.61 -0.30 -24.32
C ILE A 110 8.25 0.18 -23.01
N ASN A 111 9.52 0.59 -23.07
CA ASN A 111 10.23 1.13 -21.91
C ASN A 111 9.59 2.41 -21.38
N ALA A 112 9.17 3.32 -22.25
CA ALA A 112 8.47 4.54 -21.85
C ALA A 112 7.14 4.23 -21.15
N ALA A 113 6.36 3.29 -21.68
CA ALA A 113 5.10 2.86 -21.08
C ALA A 113 5.33 2.20 -19.71
N ALA A 114 6.30 1.30 -19.58
CA ALA A 114 6.65 0.64 -18.34
C ALA A 114 7.08 1.67 -17.27
N ASN A 115 7.95 2.61 -17.62
CA ASN A 115 8.42 3.64 -16.71
C ASN A 115 7.29 4.57 -16.26
N LEU A 116 6.44 5.01 -17.20
CA LEU A 116 5.30 5.88 -16.88
C LEU A 116 4.30 5.18 -15.97
N LEU A 117 3.91 3.95 -16.29
CA LEU A 117 3.00 3.17 -15.47
C LEU A 117 3.60 2.90 -14.09
N GLY A 118 4.89 2.57 -14.02
CA GLY A 118 5.60 2.38 -12.76
C GLY A 118 5.57 3.61 -11.87
N ALA A 119 5.87 4.77 -12.45
CA ALA A 119 5.82 6.05 -11.72
C ALA A 119 4.41 6.37 -11.23
N VAL A 120 3.40 6.27 -12.10
CA VAL A 120 2.00 6.57 -11.75
C VAL A 120 1.48 5.63 -10.68
N LEU A 121 1.66 4.32 -10.86
CA LEU A 121 1.13 3.32 -9.92
C LEU A 121 1.81 3.40 -8.56
N ASN A 122 3.13 3.53 -8.52
CA ASN A 122 3.85 3.67 -7.25
C ASN A 122 3.49 4.98 -6.54
N ASN A 123 3.36 6.09 -7.26
CA ASN A 123 2.90 7.36 -6.67
C ASN A 123 1.48 7.24 -6.12
N PHE A 124 0.56 6.63 -6.87
CA PHE A 124 -0.82 6.43 -6.43
C PHE A 124 -0.90 5.57 -5.16
N ILE A 125 -0.23 4.41 -5.16
CA ILE A 125 -0.23 3.49 -4.02
C ILE A 125 0.39 4.16 -2.78
N ASN A 126 1.50 4.88 -2.95
CA ASN A 126 2.14 5.58 -1.84
C ASN A 126 1.27 6.72 -1.30
N SER A 127 0.58 7.44 -2.18
CA SER A 127 -0.36 8.49 -1.78
C SER A 127 -1.50 7.92 -0.92
N GLU A 128 -2.12 6.83 -1.38
CA GLU A 128 -3.20 6.15 -0.64
C GLU A 128 -2.72 5.58 0.70
N TYR A 129 -1.56 4.92 0.69
CA TYR A 129 -0.96 4.36 1.91
C TYR A 129 -0.67 5.46 2.95
N ASN A 130 -0.01 6.54 2.51
CA ASN A 130 0.34 7.65 3.39
C ASN A 130 -0.90 8.38 3.90
N SER A 131 -1.93 8.58 3.07
CA SER A 131 -3.19 9.19 3.49
C SER A 131 -3.87 8.38 4.60
N LYS A 132 -3.95 7.07 4.42
CA LYS A 132 -4.52 6.17 5.43
C LYS A 132 -3.70 6.15 6.73
N TYR A 133 -2.38 6.07 6.62
CA TYR A 133 -1.48 6.07 7.77
C TYR A 133 -1.56 7.38 8.55
N ASN A 134 -1.51 8.53 7.86
CA ASN A 134 -1.65 9.85 8.46
C ASN A 134 -3.01 10.04 9.12
N GLY A 135 -4.09 9.55 8.52
CA GLY A 135 -5.42 9.57 9.12
C GLY A 135 -5.48 8.81 10.45
N GLN A 136 -4.86 7.64 10.53
CA GLN A 136 -4.77 6.87 11.77
C GLN A 136 -3.92 7.57 12.84
N LEU A 137 -2.81 8.17 12.43
CA LEU A 137 -1.94 8.92 13.33
C LEU A 137 -2.66 10.15 13.92
N ILE A 138 -3.34 10.93 13.08
CA ILE A 138 -4.13 12.08 13.52
C ILE A 138 -5.21 11.65 14.53
N THR A 139 -5.90 10.56 14.26
CA THR A 139 -6.93 10.03 15.19
C THR A 139 -6.34 9.67 16.55
N LYS A 140 -5.18 9.01 16.58
CA LYS A 140 -4.47 8.68 17.83
C LYS A 140 -3.99 9.92 18.57
N LEU A 141 -3.43 10.89 17.87
CA LEU A 141 -2.96 12.15 18.45
C LEU A 141 -4.13 12.94 19.03
N THR A 142 -5.23 13.08 18.30
CA THR A 142 -6.43 13.78 18.77
C THR A 142 -7.01 13.11 20.04
N GLY A 143 -7.04 11.78 20.07
CA GLY A 143 -7.44 11.02 21.26
C GLY A 143 -6.51 11.30 22.45
N GLY A 144 -5.20 11.28 22.23
CA GLY A 144 -4.21 11.61 23.27
C GLY A 144 -4.35 13.03 23.81
N VAL A 145 -4.53 14.02 22.92
CA VAL A 145 -4.77 15.42 23.33
C VAL A 145 -6.01 15.54 24.19
N LYS A 146 -7.12 14.89 23.81
CA LYS A 146 -8.35 14.90 24.59
C LYS A 146 -8.15 14.33 26.00
N SER A 147 -7.43 13.21 26.12
CA SER A 147 -7.08 12.63 27.43
C SER A 147 -6.21 13.58 28.27
N CYS A 148 -5.25 14.27 27.65
CA CYS A 148 -4.44 15.26 28.31
C CYS A 148 -5.31 16.45 28.86
N GLU A 149 -6.28 16.91 28.09
CA GLU A 149 -7.22 17.96 28.53
C GLU A 149 -8.05 17.52 29.74
N GLU A 150 -8.50 16.26 29.77
CA GLU A 150 -9.20 15.67 30.88
C GLU A 150 -8.32 15.64 32.15
N TYR A 151 -7.08 15.15 32.02
CA TYR A 151 -6.14 15.15 33.15
C TYR A 151 -5.80 16.55 33.66
N VAL A 152 -5.62 17.53 32.78
CA VAL A 152 -5.37 18.91 33.16
C VAL A 152 -6.56 19.48 33.94
N ARG A 153 -7.80 19.14 33.56
CA ARG A 153 -8.99 19.54 34.27
C ARG A 153 -9.04 18.94 35.69
N ASP A 154 -8.77 17.63 35.79
CA ASP A 154 -8.76 16.92 37.07
C ASP A 154 -7.67 17.47 38.02
N ILE A 155 -6.49 17.76 37.48
CA ILE A 155 -5.40 18.42 38.24
C ILE A 155 -5.85 19.79 38.77
N LYS A 156 -6.52 20.61 37.95
CA LYS A 156 -7.03 21.91 38.38
C LYS A 156 -8.07 21.78 39.48
N GLU A 157 -8.94 20.79 39.42
CA GLU A 157 -9.94 20.54 40.44
C GLU A 157 -9.30 20.08 41.75
N ASN A 158 -8.38 19.12 41.68
CA ASN A 158 -7.62 18.65 42.85
C ASN A 158 -6.80 19.78 43.47
N THR A 159 -6.21 20.66 42.69
CA THR A 159 -5.47 21.83 43.16
C THR A 159 -6.39 22.78 43.96
N LYS A 160 -7.62 23.04 43.49
CA LYS A 160 -8.60 23.84 44.22
C LYS A 160 -9.00 23.20 45.56
N GLN A 161 -9.14 21.86 45.59
CA GLN A 161 -9.43 21.14 46.81
C GLN A 161 -8.28 21.25 47.82
N LEU A 162 -7.02 21.12 47.35
CA LEU A 162 -5.81 21.30 48.17
C LEU A 162 -5.74 22.73 48.75
N ASP A 163 -6.01 23.76 47.97
CA ASP A 163 -6.10 25.14 48.44
C ASP A 163 -7.15 25.30 49.55
N GLY A 164 -8.30 24.63 49.41
CA GLY A 164 -9.34 24.59 50.40
C GLY A 164 -8.89 23.93 51.72
N ILE A 165 -8.15 22.81 51.60
CA ILE A 165 -7.59 22.11 52.77
C ILE A 165 -6.54 22.99 53.46
N GLN A 166 -5.64 23.60 52.67
CA GLN A 166 -4.61 24.49 53.21
C GLN A 166 -5.19 25.66 53.99
N ARG A 167 -6.28 26.29 53.50
CA ARG A 167 -6.99 27.35 54.22
C ARG A 167 -7.56 26.84 55.56
N LYS A 168 -8.19 25.64 55.55
CA LYS A 168 -8.70 25.05 56.80
C LYS A 168 -7.59 24.72 57.80
N GLN A 169 -6.45 24.19 57.31
CA GLN A 169 -5.28 23.90 58.13
C GLN A 169 -4.73 25.20 58.78
N ASN A 170 -4.62 26.29 58.02
CA ASN A 170 -4.16 27.57 58.50
C ASN A 170 -5.09 28.10 59.62
N ILE A 171 -6.41 27.96 59.41
CA ILE A 171 -7.40 28.39 60.49
C ILE A 171 -7.26 27.51 61.72
N LEU A 172 -7.10 26.20 61.55
CA LEU A 172 -6.90 25.27 62.69
C LEU A 172 -5.58 25.55 63.40
N ALA A 173 -4.50 25.81 62.70
CA ALA A 173 -3.22 26.20 63.35
C ALA A 173 -3.32 27.51 64.12
N LEU A 174 -4.02 28.52 63.56
CA LEU A 174 -4.27 29.78 64.23
C LEU A 174 -5.09 29.58 65.46
N ASN A 175 -6.19 28.82 65.44
CA ASN A 175 -7.03 28.51 66.58
C ASN A 175 -6.26 27.76 67.69
N ALA A 176 -5.41 26.76 67.23
CA ALA A 176 -4.55 26.01 68.15
C ALA A 176 -3.54 26.95 68.85
N SER A 177 -2.95 27.91 68.13
CA SER A 177 -2.01 28.89 68.66
C SER A 177 -2.71 29.83 69.66
N ILE A 178 -3.94 30.24 69.33
CA ILE A 178 -4.75 31.10 70.28
C ILE A 178 -5.05 30.31 71.56
N GLU A 179 -5.46 29.06 71.47
CA GLU A 179 -5.80 28.24 72.62
C GLU A 179 -4.57 27.89 73.48
N ALA A 180 -3.43 27.63 72.81
CA ALA A 180 -2.13 27.43 73.42
C ALA A 180 -1.73 28.71 74.28
N ALA A 181 -1.93 29.89 73.67
CA ALA A 181 -1.67 31.15 74.35
C ALA A 181 -2.60 31.37 75.59
N ARG A 182 -3.87 30.91 75.47
CA ARG A 182 -4.81 30.97 76.63
C ARG A 182 -4.44 30.02 77.76
N ALA A 183 -3.89 28.86 77.44
CA ALA A 183 -3.44 27.87 78.40
C ALA A 183 -2.13 28.24 79.13
N GLY A 184 -1.50 29.34 78.80
CA GLY A 184 -0.28 29.85 79.45
C GLY A 184 0.88 28.84 79.45
N GLU A 185 1.50 28.59 80.58
CA GLU A 185 2.60 27.65 80.75
C GLU A 185 2.28 26.22 80.25
N ALA A 186 1.04 25.77 80.42
CA ALA A 186 0.60 24.44 79.92
C ALA A 186 0.50 24.32 78.39
N GLY A 187 0.42 25.47 77.68
CA GLY A 187 0.31 25.50 76.23
C GLY A 187 1.64 25.63 75.45
N LYS A 188 2.77 25.78 76.15
CA LYS A 188 4.12 26.00 75.49
C LYS A 188 4.56 24.94 74.52
N GLY A 189 4.00 23.75 74.49
CA GLY A 189 4.31 22.69 73.54
C GLY A 189 3.56 22.77 72.16
N PHE A 190 2.61 23.73 72.04
CA PHE A 190 1.77 23.93 70.86
C PHE A 190 1.95 25.31 70.21
N SER A 191 2.89 26.11 70.64
CA SER A 191 3.19 27.43 70.06
C SER A 191 4.44 27.41 69.17
#